data_d88fec929450b1344809791d021b82ad
#
_entry.id   d88fec929450b1344809791d021b82ad
#
_cell.length_a   1.000
_cell.length_b   1.000
_cell.length_c   1.000
_cell.angle_alpha   90.00
_cell.angle_beta   90.00
_cell.angle_gamma   90.00
#
_symmetry.space_group_name_H-M   'P 1'
#
loop_
_entity.id
_entity.type
_entity.pdbx_description
1 polymer ?
#
loop_
_entity_poly.entity_id
_entity_poly.type
_entity_poly.pdbx_seq_one_letter_code
_entity_poly.pdbx_strand_id
1 'polypeptide(L)'
;MKAKYLVWGMFLALTALWAGLGQNALPEGPGRELVLQKCQTCHEIGFVTRERQTRERWDSLITEMQSYGLRLTPEERATILNYLATQLAPGASVPAPTPAQAAAAVSGAAVYNNCIGCHQANGAGIPGVFPPLAGHVPQILAARGGREWLIQVMLYGLQGAISVKGASYNGLMPAYPQLSDAEIAAVLNHIATQWGNALPTGQGAFTEAEVKAQRGKNLSAQQVLAARNQLGLR
;
A
#
# COMPACT_ATOMS: atom_id res chain seq x y z
N MET A 1 9.46 54.33 42.23
CA MET A 1 9.55 54.23 40.76
C MET A 1 9.63 52.73 40.41
N LYS A 2 8.52 52.13 39.92
CA LYS A 2 8.43 50.70 39.63
C LYS A 2 8.37 50.56 38.10
N ALA A 3 9.44 50.04 37.47
CA ALA A 3 9.48 49.75 36.06
C ALA A 3 8.75 48.40 35.77
N LYS A 4 7.70 48.45 34.96
CA LYS A 4 6.99 47.29 34.45
C LYS A 4 7.64 46.88 33.10
N TYR A 5 8.28 45.75 33.08
CA TYR A 5 8.74 45.12 31.84
C TYR A 5 7.60 44.35 31.22
N LEU A 6 7.12 44.81 30.05
CA LEU A 6 6.20 44.06 29.18
C LEU A 6 7.04 43.04 28.39
N VAL A 7 6.83 41.77 28.70
CA VAL A 7 7.38 40.67 27.88
C VAL A 7 6.39 40.39 26.73
N TRP A 8 6.73 40.85 25.56
CA TRP A 8 6.04 40.44 24.32
C TRP A 8 6.54 39.06 23.92
N GLY A 9 5.69 38.08 24.12
CA GLY A 9 5.90 36.70 23.63
C GLY A 9 5.79 36.67 22.11
N MET A 10 6.91 36.41 21.46
CA MET A 10 6.98 36.15 20.02
C MET A 10 6.54 34.72 19.75
N PHE A 11 5.25 34.51 19.43
CA PHE A 11 4.77 33.27 18.84
C PHE A 11 5.28 33.18 17.40
N LEU A 12 6.43 32.54 17.20
CA LEU A 12 6.85 32.06 15.89
C LEU A 12 5.95 30.88 15.51
N ALA A 13 5.02 31.13 14.58
CA ALA A 13 4.23 30.12 13.90
C ALA A 13 5.18 29.20 13.12
N LEU A 14 5.43 28.00 13.60
CA LEU A 14 5.96 26.89 12.79
C LEU A 14 4.85 26.37 11.88
N THR A 15 4.56 27.09 10.82
CA THR A 15 3.81 26.55 9.67
C THR A 15 4.83 26.27 8.59
N ALA A 16 5.00 25.05 8.24
CA ALA A 16 5.43 24.47 7.00
C ALA A 16 6.39 23.32 7.24
N LEU A 17 5.92 22.18 6.83
CA LEU A 17 6.67 21.09 6.14
C LEU A 17 5.86 19.78 6.23
N TRP A 18 4.63 19.83 5.71
CA TRP A 18 3.83 18.63 5.43
C TRP A 18 3.39 18.63 3.96
N ALA A 19 4.33 18.81 3.06
CA ALA A 19 4.08 18.72 1.62
C ALA A 19 4.91 17.55 1.06
N GLY A 20 4.46 16.32 1.25
CA GLY A 20 5.19 15.18 0.68
C GLY A 20 4.51 13.82 0.69
N LEU A 21 3.40 13.63 1.38
CA LEU A 21 2.84 12.29 1.61
C LEU A 21 1.45 12.04 0.98
N GLY A 22 0.98 12.88 0.07
CA GLY A 22 -0.35 12.74 -0.54
C GLY A 22 -0.40 12.62 -2.07
N GLN A 23 0.72 12.38 -2.74
CA GLN A 23 0.77 12.45 -4.21
C GLN A 23 0.28 11.20 -4.96
N ASN A 24 -0.06 10.12 -4.29
CA ASN A 24 -0.46 8.87 -4.93
C ASN A 24 -1.98 8.60 -4.90
N ALA A 25 -2.77 9.47 -4.32
CA ALA A 25 -4.23 9.33 -4.31
C ALA A 25 -4.87 10.14 -5.44
N LEU A 26 -5.80 9.52 -6.18
CA LEU A 26 -6.63 10.24 -7.13
C LEU A 26 -7.62 11.15 -6.39
N PRO A 27 -7.82 12.40 -6.85
CA PRO A 27 -8.84 13.29 -6.30
C PRO A 27 -10.23 12.66 -6.34
N GLU A 28 -11.07 12.99 -5.36
CA GLU A 28 -12.48 12.58 -5.37
C GLU A 28 -13.23 13.23 -6.54
N GLY A 29 -14.10 12.47 -7.18
CA GLY A 29 -14.91 12.96 -8.28
C GLY A 29 -15.49 11.87 -9.17
N PRO A 30 -16.50 12.21 -10.00
CA PRO A 30 -17.13 11.26 -10.92
C PRO A 30 -16.08 10.66 -11.88
N GLY A 31 -15.99 9.34 -11.91
CA GLY A 31 -15.05 8.61 -12.77
C GLY A 31 -13.79 8.09 -12.05
N ARG A 32 -13.54 8.52 -10.78
CA ARG A 32 -12.38 8.07 -9.99
C ARG A 32 -12.27 6.54 -9.91
N GLU A 33 -13.35 5.88 -9.51
CA GLU A 33 -13.39 4.42 -9.35
C GLU A 33 -13.11 3.69 -10.69
N LEU A 34 -13.61 4.23 -11.79
CA LEU A 34 -13.37 3.67 -13.10
C LEU A 34 -11.89 3.82 -13.51
N VAL A 35 -11.25 4.97 -13.19
CA VAL A 35 -9.81 5.16 -13.41
C VAL A 35 -9.03 4.15 -12.57
N LEU A 36 -9.35 3.96 -11.29
CA LEU A 36 -8.71 2.96 -10.44
C LEU A 36 -8.87 1.56 -11.05
N GLN A 37 -10.09 1.17 -11.36
CA GLN A 37 -10.40 -0.16 -11.91
C GLN A 37 -9.65 -0.46 -13.22
N LYS A 38 -9.54 0.51 -14.11
CA LYS A 38 -8.98 0.29 -15.47
C LYS A 38 -7.48 0.53 -15.54
N CYS A 39 -6.96 1.51 -14.81
CA CYS A 39 -5.54 1.87 -14.92
C CYS A 39 -4.63 1.05 -14.01
N GLN A 40 -5.12 0.56 -12.86
CA GLN A 40 -4.31 -0.26 -11.94
C GLN A 40 -4.10 -1.70 -12.40
N THR A 41 -4.73 -2.13 -13.48
CA THR A 41 -4.57 -3.49 -14.03
C THR A 41 -3.17 -3.79 -14.57
N CYS A 42 -2.43 -2.77 -14.97
CA CYS A 42 -1.13 -2.95 -15.63
C CYS A 42 0.03 -2.26 -14.88
N HIS A 43 -0.23 -1.19 -14.15
CA HIS A 43 0.78 -0.43 -13.43
C HIS A 43 0.18 0.30 -12.22
N GLU A 44 1.04 0.79 -11.33
CA GLU A 44 0.61 1.56 -10.15
C GLU A 44 -0.05 2.88 -10.54
N ILE A 45 -1.09 3.27 -9.78
CA ILE A 45 -1.83 4.52 -10.01
C ILE A 45 -0.95 5.76 -9.88
N GLY A 46 0.17 5.66 -9.18
CA GLY A 46 1.16 6.71 -9.05
C GLY A 46 1.69 7.25 -10.38
N PHE A 47 1.70 6.44 -11.44
CA PHE A 47 2.03 6.92 -12.78
C PHE A 47 0.99 7.91 -13.33
N VAL A 48 -0.28 7.73 -12.96
CA VAL A 48 -1.37 8.63 -13.36
C VAL A 48 -1.42 9.86 -12.45
N THR A 49 -1.31 9.67 -11.13
CA THR A 49 -1.50 10.76 -10.15
C THR A 49 -0.41 11.82 -10.17
N ARG A 50 0.78 11.48 -10.67
CA ARG A 50 1.89 12.44 -10.82
C ARG A 50 1.78 13.33 -12.06
N GLU A 51 0.98 12.92 -13.04
CA GLU A 51 0.82 13.66 -14.28
C GLU A 51 -0.17 14.81 -14.16
N ARG A 52 0.11 15.91 -14.85
CA ARG A 52 -0.77 17.06 -15.00
C ARG A 52 -0.76 17.42 -16.48
N GLN A 53 -1.80 17.00 -17.19
CA GLN A 53 -1.84 17.06 -18.64
C GLN A 53 -3.10 17.77 -19.13
N THR A 54 -3.02 18.36 -20.35
CA THR A 54 -4.21 18.88 -21.02
C THR A 54 -5.14 17.74 -21.43
N ARG A 55 -6.39 18.07 -21.74
CA ARG A 55 -7.39 17.09 -22.21
C ARG A 55 -6.89 16.31 -23.43
N GLU A 56 -6.28 17.01 -24.38
CA GLU A 56 -5.75 16.43 -25.60
C GLU A 56 -4.61 15.44 -25.30
N ARG A 57 -3.75 15.79 -24.36
CA ARG A 57 -2.65 14.91 -23.97
C ARG A 57 -3.18 13.68 -23.20
N TRP A 58 -4.16 13.85 -22.31
CA TRP A 58 -4.84 12.72 -21.66
C TRP A 58 -5.52 11.81 -22.67
N ASP A 59 -6.18 12.37 -23.70
CA ASP A 59 -6.80 11.61 -24.79
C ASP A 59 -5.78 10.78 -25.56
N SER A 60 -4.63 11.36 -25.87
CA SER A 60 -3.51 10.67 -26.53
C SER A 60 -2.94 9.54 -25.66
N LEU A 61 -2.75 9.77 -24.35
CA LEU A 61 -2.26 8.76 -23.41
C LEU A 61 -3.24 7.59 -23.27
N ILE A 62 -4.54 7.85 -23.18
CA ILE A 62 -5.55 6.79 -23.16
C ILE A 62 -5.49 5.95 -24.43
N THR A 63 -5.33 6.61 -25.59
CA THR A 63 -5.19 5.92 -26.90
C THR A 63 -3.93 5.05 -26.92
N GLU A 64 -2.84 5.55 -26.39
CA GLU A 64 -1.60 4.79 -26.24
C GLU A 64 -1.79 3.57 -25.34
N MET A 65 -2.44 3.72 -24.18
CA MET A 65 -2.75 2.58 -23.30
C MET A 65 -3.67 1.56 -23.98
N GLN A 66 -4.61 2.00 -24.81
CA GLN A 66 -5.43 1.09 -25.60
C GLN A 66 -4.60 0.29 -26.61
N SER A 67 -3.53 0.86 -27.17
CA SER A 67 -2.60 0.12 -28.04
C SER A 67 -1.82 -0.96 -27.28
N TYR A 68 -1.60 -0.76 -25.98
CA TYR A 68 -1.00 -1.76 -25.07
C TYR A 68 -2.01 -2.74 -24.46
N GLY A 69 -3.28 -2.68 -24.87
CA GLY A 69 -4.29 -3.66 -24.48
C GLY A 69 -5.36 -3.17 -23.50
N LEU A 70 -5.35 -1.90 -23.10
CA LEU A 70 -6.44 -1.33 -22.30
C LEU A 70 -7.76 -1.41 -23.07
N ARG A 71 -8.79 -2.04 -22.47
CA ARG A 71 -10.12 -2.17 -23.08
C ARG A 71 -11.11 -1.25 -22.39
N LEU A 72 -11.69 -0.34 -23.17
CA LEU A 72 -12.68 0.64 -22.73
C LEU A 72 -13.85 0.65 -23.72
N THR A 73 -15.08 0.78 -23.19
CA THR A 73 -16.19 1.20 -24.02
C THR A 73 -16.09 2.70 -24.34
N PRO A 74 -16.81 3.21 -25.32
CA PRO A 74 -16.84 4.65 -25.62
C PRO A 74 -17.24 5.49 -24.38
N GLU A 75 -18.19 5.01 -23.58
CA GLU A 75 -18.70 5.68 -22.38
C GLU A 75 -17.65 5.66 -21.25
N GLU A 76 -16.98 4.53 -21.03
CA GLU A 76 -15.87 4.41 -20.08
C GLU A 76 -14.73 5.35 -20.44
N ARG A 77 -14.37 5.39 -21.73
CA ARG A 77 -13.33 6.29 -22.24
C ARG A 77 -13.67 7.76 -22.01
N ALA A 78 -14.91 8.15 -22.32
CA ALA A 78 -15.37 9.52 -22.10
C ALA A 78 -15.35 9.89 -20.61
N THR A 79 -15.78 8.99 -19.73
CA THR A 79 -15.79 9.18 -18.28
C THR A 79 -14.37 9.33 -17.73
N ILE A 80 -13.44 8.45 -18.12
CA ILE A 80 -12.02 8.50 -17.71
C ILE A 80 -11.38 9.80 -18.21
N LEU A 81 -11.56 10.15 -19.48
CA LEU A 81 -11.00 11.37 -20.05
C LEU A 81 -11.53 12.62 -19.37
N ASN A 82 -12.84 12.68 -19.08
CA ASN A 82 -13.42 13.80 -18.35
C ASN A 82 -12.84 13.92 -16.94
N TYR A 83 -12.71 12.81 -16.21
CA TYR A 83 -12.11 12.80 -14.89
C TYR A 83 -10.66 13.31 -14.93
N LEU A 84 -9.82 12.73 -15.77
CA LEU A 84 -8.40 13.07 -15.87
C LEU A 84 -8.20 14.53 -16.28
N ALA A 85 -8.94 14.98 -17.30
CA ALA A 85 -8.85 16.36 -17.80
C ALA A 85 -9.41 17.42 -16.83
N THR A 86 -10.20 17.01 -15.83
CA THR A 86 -10.75 17.91 -14.82
C THR A 86 -9.92 17.88 -13.54
N GLN A 87 -9.63 16.69 -13.03
CA GLN A 87 -8.99 16.51 -11.73
C GLN A 87 -7.45 16.57 -11.80
N LEU A 88 -6.87 16.23 -12.94
CA LEU A 88 -5.43 16.22 -13.18
C LEU A 88 -5.03 17.16 -14.34
N ALA A 89 -5.75 18.27 -14.50
CA ALA A 89 -5.40 19.34 -15.44
C ALA A 89 -4.11 20.07 -15.03
N PRO A 90 -3.39 20.72 -15.95
CA PRO A 90 -2.31 21.62 -15.60
C PRO A 90 -2.79 22.72 -14.63
N GLY A 91 -2.09 22.87 -13.50
CA GLY A 91 -2.48 23.84 -12.47
C GLY A 91 -3.61 23.43 -11.54
N ALA A 92 -4.21 22.24 -11.72
CA ALA A 92 -5.17 21.69 -10.76
C ALA A 92 -4.46 21.48 -9.42
N SER A 93 -4.90 22.20 -8.39
CA SER A 93 -4.49 21.95 -7.01
C SER A 93 -5.30 20.75 -6.50
N VAL A 94 -4.63 19.64 -6.24
CA VAL A 94 -5.26 18.54 -5.48
C VAL A 94 -5.34 19.02 -4.03
N PRO A 95 -6.53 19.15 -3.44
CA PRO A 95 -6.65 19.36 -2.01
C PRO A 95 -5.89 18.23 -1.31
N ALA A 96 -5.02 18.58 -0.36
CA ALA A 96 -4.36 17.56 0.45
C ALA A 96 -5.47 16.70 1.10
N PRO A 97 -5.41 15.34 0.96
CA PRO A 97 -6.41 14.49 1.57
C PRO A 97 -6.43 14.75 3.08
N THR A 98 -7.61 14.82 3.66
CA THR A 98 -7.71 14.86 5.11
C THR A 98 -7.09 13.58 5.69
N PRO A 99 -6.57 13.58 6.92
CA PRO A 99 -5.98 12.38 7.52
C PRO A 99 -6.91 11.15 7.49
N ALA A 100 -8.23 11.37 7.57
CA ALA A 100 -9.23 10.30 7.42
C ALA A 100 -9.37 9.81 5.97
N GLN A 101 -9.22 10.68 4.97
CA GLN A 101 -9.25 10.32 3.55
C GLN A 101 -7.95 9.65 3.10
N ALA A 102 -6.80 10.04 3.66
CA ALA A 102 -5.52 9.38 3.41
C ALA A 102 -5.53 7.93 3.94
N ALA A 103 -6.13 7.69 5.11
CA ALA A 103 -6.29 6.35 5.67
C ALA A 103 -7.31 5.49 4.90
N ALA A 104 -8.35 6.11 4.29
CA ALA A 104 -9.34 5.42 3.45
C ALA A 104 -8.87 5.20 2.00
N ALA A 105 -7.82 5.91 1.54
CA ALA A 105 -7.41 5.95 0.13
C ALA A 105 -6.52 4.77 -0.30
N VAL A 106 -5.93 4.00 0.62
CA VAL A 106 -5.08 2.85 0.28
C VAL A 106 -5.89 1.57 0.40
N SER A 107 -6.37 1.07 -0.73
CA SER A 107 -7.04 -0.24 -0.77
C SER A 107 -6.02 -1.36 -0.61
N GLY A 108 -6.07 -2.10 0.50
CA GLY A 108 -5.25 -3.29 0.70
C GLY A 108 -5.48 -4.36 -0.38
N ALA A 109 -6.70 -4.46 -0.92
CA ALA A 109 -7.01 -5.33 -2.05
C ALA A 109 -6.28 -4.90 -3.33
N ALA A 110 -6.20 -3.60 -3.61
CA ALA A 110 -5.47 -3.09 -4.77
C ALA A 110 -3.96 -3.35 -4.65
N VAL A 111 -3.39 -3.15 -3.46
CA VAL A 111 -1.97 -3.47 -3.20
C VAL A 111 -1.73 -4.98 -3.31
N TYR A 112 -2.69 -5.82 -2.89
CA TYR A 112 -2.59 -7.27 -2.97
C TYR A 112 -2.46 -7.81 -4.40
N ASN A 113 -2.86 -7.06 -5.42
CA ASN A 113 -2.64 -7.45 -6.82
C ASN A 113 -1.16 -7.74 -7.14
N ASN A 114 -0.21 -7.13 -6.43
CA ASN A 114 1.22 -7.43 -6.55
C ASN A 114 1.60 -8.81 -5.98
N CYS A 115 0.72 -9.44 -5.21
CA CYS A 115 0.97 -10.68 -4.48
C CYS A 115 0.27 -11.90 -5.11
N ILE A 116 -0.75 -11.66 -5.97
CA ILE A 116 -1.63 -12.70 -6.55
C ILE A 116 -0.85 -13.72 -7.35
N GLY A 117 0.21 -13.31 -8.07
CA GLY A 117 1.02 -14.21 -8.90
C GLY A 117 1.60 -15.39 -8.12
N CYS A 118 1.95 -15.18 -6.85
CA CYS A 118 2.49 -16.23 -5.98
C CYS A 118 1.44 -16.75 -4.98
N HIS A 119 0.73 -15.84 -4.29
CA HIS A 119 -0.17 -16.23 -3.21
C HIS A 119 -1.61 -16.51 -3.67
N GLN A 120 -1.90 -16.34 -4.96
CA GLN A 120 -3.21 -16.50 -5.60
C GLN A 120 -4.28 -15.52 -5.05
N ALA A 121 -5.33 -15.26 -5.82
CA ALA A 121 -6.39 -14.33 -5.44
C ALA A 121 -7.15 -14.75 -4.16
N ASN A 122 -7.18 -16.06 -3.87
CA ASN A 122 -7.82 -16.63 -2.69
C ASN A 122 -6.85 -16.87 -1.52
N GLY A 123 -5.61 -16.38 -1.61
CA GLY A 123 -4.61 -16.57 -0.57
C GLY A 123 -4.14 -18.03 -0.34
N ALA A 124 -4.50 -18.96 -1.23
CA ALA A 124 -4.18 -20.39 -1.07
C ALA A 124 -2.71 -20.72 -1.37
N GLY A 125 -2.00 -19.84 -2.07
CA GLY A 125 -0.66 -20.11 -2.55
C GLY A 125 -0.63 -21.23 -3.61
N ILE A 126 0.54 -21.79 -3.83
CA ILE A 126 0.76 -22.96 -4.69
C ILE A 126 1.49 -24.01 -3.87
N PRO A 127 0.87 -25.19 -3.59
CA PRO A 127 1.45 -26.21 -2.73
C PRO A 127 2.88 -26.57 -3.14
N GLY A 128 3.79 -26.58 -2.17
CA GLY A 128 5.22 -26.89 -2.37
C GLY A 128 6.03 -25.79 -3.07
N VAL A 129 5.40 -24.72 -3.59
CA VAL A 129 6.07 -23.64 -4.30
C VAL A 129 5.91 -22.32 -3.56
N PHE A 130 4.67 -21.88 -3.34
CA PHE A 130 4.37 -20.63 -2.63
C PHE A 130 3.42 -20.88 -1.47
N PRO A 131 3.76 -20.42 -0.25
CA PRO A 131 2.97 -20.76 0.94
C PRO A 131 1.60 -20.07 0.91
N PRO A 132 0.57 -20.70 1.52
CA PRO A 132 -0.72 -20.07 1.70
C PRO A 132 -0.65 -18.92 2.71
N LEU A 133 -1.44 -17.89 2.49
CA LEU A 133 -1.75 -16.84 3.45
C LEU A 133 -3.05 -17.17 4.21
N ALA A 134 -3.99 -17.82 3.51
CA ALA A 134 -5.24 -18.28 4.08
C ALA A 134 -5.00 -19.28 5.23
N GLY A 135 -5.50 -18.96 6.42
CA GLY A 135 -5.36 -19.75 7.64
C GLY A 135 -3.93 -19.80 8.20
N HIS A 136 -2.93 -19.18 7.56
CA HIS A 136 -1.57 -19.11 8.10
C HIS A 136 -1.27 -17.75 8.74
N VAL A 137 -1.77 -16.65 8.18
CA VAL A 137 -1.57 -15.30 8.75
C VAL A 137 -2.05 -15.21 10.21
N PRO A 138 -3.21 -15.77 10.62
CA PRO A 138 -3.61 -15.77 12.03
C PRO A 138 -2.63 -16.53 12.95
N GLN A 139 -2.01 -17.62 12.46
CA GLN A 139 -1.01 -18.36 13.23
C GLN A 139 0.23 -17.51 13.48
N ILE A 140 0.67 -16.76 12.45
CA ILE A 140 1.79 -15.82 12.57
C ILE A 140 1.45 -14.72 13.57
N LEU A 141 0.27 -14.14 13.47
CA LEU A 141 -0.17 -13.05 14.35
C LEU A 141 -0.35 -13.48 15.80
N ALA A 142 -0.65 -14.75 16.04
CA ALA A 142 -0.74 -15.33 17.39
C ALA A 142 0.65 -15.57 18.02
N ALA A 143 1.70 -15.70 17.19
CA ALA A 143 3.05 -15.90 17.68
C ALA A 143 3.64 -14.58 18.20
N ARG A 144 4.40 -14.65 19.32
CA ARG A 144 5.10 -13.47 19.86
C ARG A 144 6.12 -12.95 18.83
N GLY A 145 5.98 -11.67 18.42
CA GLY A 145 6.82 -11.06 17.39
C GLY A 145 6.36 -11.31 15.96
N GLY A 146 5.27 -12.09 15.77
CA GLY A 146 4.78 -12.43 14.43
C GLY A 146 4.23 -11.22 13.67
N ARG A 147 3.67 -10.24 14.37
CA ARG A 147 3.17 -9.00 13.78
C ARG A 147 4.31 -8.17 13.17
N GLU A 148 5.38 -7.96 13.92
CA GLU A 148 6.57 -7.26 13.47
C GLU A 148 7.26 -8.04 12.32
N TRP A 149 7.28 -9.36 12.43
CA TRP A 149 7.86 -10.23 11.41
C TRP A 149 7.11 -10.10 10.07
N LEU A 150 5.78 -10.06 10.05
CA LEU A 150 5.00 -9.83 8.83
C LEU A 150 5.38 -8.52 8.14
N ILE A 151 5.57 -7.44 8.92
CA ILE A 151 6.02 -6.16 8.37
C ILE A 151 7.44 -6.30 7.79
N GLN A 152 8.34 -7.00 8.49
CA GLN A 152 9.72 -7.20 8.04
C GLN A 152 9.79 -8.02 6.75
N VAL A 153 8.93 -9.04 6.58
CA VAL A 153 8.84 -9.79 5.33
C VAL A 153 8.48 -8.87 4.16
N MET A 154 7.54 -7.95 4.34
CA MET A 154 7.18 -6.98 3.29
C MET A 154 8.33 -6.04 2.97
N LEU A 155 9.04 -5.54 3.97
CA LEU A 155 10.09 -4.55 3.79
C LEU A 155 11.40 -5.14 3.25
N TYR A 156 11.75 -6.36 3.65
CA TYR A 156 13.09 -6.92 3.44
C TYR A 156 13.10 -8.26 2.70
N GLY A 157 11.90 -8.81 2.44
CA GLY A 157 11.77 -10.11 1.80
C GLY A 157 12.07 -11.29 2.73
N LEU A 158 11.97 -12.48 2.16
CA LEU A 158 12.26 -13.73 2.85
C LEU A 158 12.91 -14.71 1.87
N GLN A 159 14.02 -15.32 2.24
CA GLN A 159 14.71 -16.30 1.40
C GLN A 159 15.11 -17.51 2.22
N GLY A 160 14.75 -18.69 1.73
CA GLY A 160 15.15 -19.98 2.30
C GLY A 160 13.97 -20.87 2.67
N ALA A 161 14.28 -21.98 3.33
CA ALA A 161 13.31 -23.00 3.66
C ALA A 161 12.46 -22.62 4.89
N ILE A 162 11.14 -22.74 4.76
CA ILE A 162 10.18 -22.60 5.85
C ILE A 162 9.19 -23.76 5.85
N SER A 163 8.64 -24.09 7.01
CA SER A 163 7.49 -24.98 7.13
C SER A 163 6.21 -24.15 7.35
N VAL A 164 5.16 -24.50 6.62
CA VAL A 164 3.84 -23.86 6.75
C VAL A 164 2.78 -24.95 6.71
N LYS A 165 2.04 -25.15 7.81
CA LYS A 165 1.01 -26.17 7.95
C LYS A 165 1.53 -27.58 7.61
N GLY A 166 2.76 -27.91 7.99
CA GLY A 166 3.40 -29.19 7.76
C GLY A 166 3.98 -29.39 6.36
N ALA A 167 3.82 -28.45 5.43
CA ALA A 167 4.44 -28.47 4.12
C ALA A 167 5.71 -27.61 4.10
N SER A 168 6.74 -28.06 3.37
CA SER A 168 7.99 -27.31 3.17
C SER A 168 7.89 -26.41 1.95
N TYR A 169 8.40 -25.18 2.08
CA TYR A 169 8.56 -24.21 1.02
C TYR A 169 9.99 -23.69 1.05
N ASN A 170 10.66 -23.69 -0.08
CA ASN A 170 12.02 -23.17 -0.19
C ASN A 170 12.11 -22.26 -1.40
N GLY A 171 12.00 -20.96 -1.16
CA GLY A 171 11.94 -19.98 -2.23
C GLY A 171 12.34 -18.59 -1.78
N LEU A 172 12.05 -17.64 -2.65
CA LEU A 172 12.26 -16.22 -2.43
C LEU A 172 10.91 -15.50 -2.45
N MET A 173 10.57 -14.82 -1.36
CA MET A 173 9.59 -13.73 -1.37
C MET A 173 10.36 -12.42 -1.52
N PRO A 174 10.13 -11.64 -2.59
CA PRO A 174 10.85 -10.39 -2.79
C PRO A 174 10.48 -9.35 -1.72
N ALA A 175 11.38 -8.43 -1.47
CA ALA A 175 11.12 -7.23 -0.70
C ALA A 175 10.29 -6.22 -1.52
N TYR A 176 9.47 -5.42 -0.83
CA TYR A 176 8.67 -4.34 -1.42
C TYR A 176 9.00 -2.98 -0.79
N PRO A 177 10.27 -2.54 -0.86
CA PRO A 177 10.71 -1.28 -0.23
C PRO A 177 10.08 -0.04 -0.88
N GLN A 178 9.59 -0.17 -2.12
CA GLN A 178 8.90 0.88 -2.88
C GLN A 178 7.49 1.17 -2.37
N LEU A 179 6.85 0.23 -1.66
CA LEU A 179 5.54 0.47 -1.06
C LEU A 179 5.68 1.44 0.11
N SER A 180 4.77 2.40 0.21
CA SER A 180 4.67 3.30 1.36
C SER A 180 4.27 2.54 2.64
N ASP A 181 4.45 3.17 3.79
CA ASP A 181 4.05 2.59 5.07
C ASP A 181 2.54 2.34 5.12
N ALA A 182 1.75 3.25 4.52
CA ALA A 182 0.30 3.11 4.38
C ALA A 182 -0.09 1.91 3.51
N GLU A 183 0.57 1.69 2.37
CA GLU A 183 0.31 0.57 1.47
C GLU A 183 0.65 -0.76 2.13
N ILE A 184 1.78 -0.84 2.82
CA ILE A 184 2.15 -2.06 3.57
C ILE A 184 1.14 -2.33 4.69
N ALA A 185 0.75 -1.33 5.47
CA ALA A 185 -0.27 -1.49 6.51
C ALA A 185 -1.61 -1.95 5.90
N ALA A 186 -2.03 -1.36 4.78
CA ALA A 186 -3.28 -1.71 4.11
C ALA A 186 -3.29 -3.15 3.58
N VAL A 187 -2.22 -3.60 2.92
CA VAL A 187 -2.15 -4.99 2.42
C VAL A 187 -2.04 -6.00 3.56
N LEU A 188 -1.34 -5.69 4.64
CA LEU A 188 -1.30 -6.54 5.83
C LEU A 188 -2.67 -6.66 6.49
N ASN A 189 -3.44 -5.57 6.58
CA ASN A 189 -4.83 -5.59 7.05
C ASN A 189 -5.72 -6.42 6.13
N HIS A 190 -5.55 -6.30 4.83
CA HIS A 190 -6.28 -7.11 3.85
C HIS A 190 -6.03 -8.60 4.07
N ILE A 191 -4.78 -9.05 4.06
CA ILE A 191 -4.46 -10.47 4.23
C ILE A 191 -4.80 -11.01 5.62
N ALA A 192 -4.84 -10.15 6.64
CA ALA A 192 -5.20 -10.54 8.01
C ALA A 192 -6.71 -10.76 8.21
N THR A 193 -7.55 -10.33 7.26
CA THR A 193 -9.02 -10.38 7.38
C THR A 193 -9.71 -11.08 6.23
N GLN A 194 -8.99 -11.47 5.16
CA GLN A 194 -9.56 -12.18 4.01
C GLN A 194 -9.46 -13.69 4.18
N TRP A 195 -10.21 -14.43 3.37
CA TRP A 195 -10.16 -15.90 3.24
C TRP A 195 -10.35 -16.66 4.55
N GLY A 196 -11.20 -16.12 5.44
CA GLY A 196 -11.43 -16.68 6.76
C GLY A 196 -10.34 -16.35 7.80
N ASN A 197 -9.33 -15.55 7.45
CA ASN A 197 -8.40 -15.00 8.43
C ASN A 197 -9.10 -13.98 9.32
N ALA A 198 -8.67 -13.90 10.57
CA ALA A 198 -9.09 -12.89 11.53
C ALA A 198 -7.90 -12.45 12.39
N LEU A 199 -7.93 -11.19 12.80
CA LEU A 199 -6.98 -10.69 13.79
C LEU A 199 -7.21 -11.38 15.13
N PRO A 200 -6.17 -11.76 15.86
CA PRO A 200 -6.30 -12.27 17.22
C PRO A 200 -7.00 -11.26 18.15
N THR A 201 -7.75 -11.76 19.12
CA THR A 201 -8.42 -10.92 20.11
C THR A 201 -7.43 -9.96 20.78
N GLY A 202 -7.78 -8.68 20.83
CA GLY A 202 -6.94 -7.62 21.40
C GLY A 202 -5.89 -7.04 20.45
N GLN A 203 -5.75 -7.56 19.23
CA GLN A 203 -4.93 -6.93 18.20
C GLN A 203 -5.79 -6.06 17.28
N GLY A 204 -5.38 -4.79 17.10
CA GLY A 204 -5.98 -3.87 16.15
C GLY A 204 -5.41 -4.04 14.73
N ALA A 205 -5.94 -3.26 13.80
CA ALA A 205 -5.40 -3.16 12.45
C ALA A 205 -3.92 -2.72 12.45
N PHE A 206 -3.17 -3.10 11.41
CA PHE A 206 -1.82 -2.58 11.18
C PHE A 206 -1.87 -1.09 10.88
N THR A 207 -0.90 -0.35 11.38
CA THR A 207 -0.79 1.10 11.23
C THR A 207 0.49 1.48 10.48
N GLU A 208 0.48 2.64 9.83
CA GLU A 208 1.68 3.22 9.20
C GLU A 208 2.82 3.39 10.20
N ALA A 209 2.51 3.76 11.44
CA ALA A 209 3.51 3.96 12.49
C ALA A 209 4.28 2.67 12.82
N GLU A 210 3.59 1.52 12.83
CA GLU A 210 4.23 0.22 13.03
C GLU A 210 5.15 -0.14 11.87
N VAL A 211 4.71 0.10 10.63
CA VAL A 211 5.55 -0.15 9.43
C VAL A 211 6.78 0.75 9.46
N LYS A 212 6.60 2.04 9.71
CA LYS A 212 7.69 3.01 9.82
C LYS A 212 8.71 2.61 10.87
N ALA A 213 8.27 2.11 12.03
CA ALA A 213 9.16 1.64 13.10
C ALA A 213 10.03 0.44 12.67
N GLN A 214 9.57 -0.38 11.72
CA GLN A 214 10.34 -1.51 11.20
C GLN A 214 11.24 -1.11 10.02
N ARG A 215 10.85 -0.11 9.21
CA ARG A 215 11.55 0.27 7.97
C ARG A 215 13.02 0.66 8.17
N GLY A 216 13.38 1.22 9.29
CA GLY A 216 14.76 1.61 9.59
C GLY A 216 15.70 0.49 10.04
N LYS A 217 15.23 -0.75 10.16
CA LYS A 217 16.04 -1.86 10.73
C LYS A 217 17.07 -2.44 9.76
N ASN A 218 16.93 -2.19 8.44
CA ASN A 218 17.83 -2.61 7.38
C ASN A 218 18.24 -4.10 7.47
N LEU A 219 17.25 -4.98 7.59
CA LEU A 219 17.46 -6.41 7.72
C LEU A 219 17.76 -7.06 6.35
N SER A 220 18.53 -8.14 6.34
CA SER A 220 18.62 -9.04 5.19
C SER A 220 17.48 -10.08 5.22
N ALA A 221 17.15 -10.66 4.06
CA ALA A 221 16.17 -11.74 3.96
C ALA A 221 16.54 -12.95 4.84
N GLN A 222 17.82 -13.22 5.06
CA GLN A 222 18.31 -14.27 5.96
C GLN A 222 18.05 -13.93 7.43
N GLN A 223 18.17 -12.67 7.83
CA GLN A 223 17.82 -12.24 9.18
C GLN A 223 16.32 -12.32 9.42
N VAL A 224 15.49 -12.02 8.39
CA VAL A 224 14.05 -12.23 8.44
C VAL A 224 13.70 -13.71 8.57
N LEU A 225 14.40 -14.60 7.86
CA LEU A 225 14.27 -16.06 8.01
C LEU A 225 14.66 -16.51 9.43
N ALA A 226 15.77 -16.03 9.96
CA ALA A 226 16.20 -16.36 11.31
C ALA A 226 15.16 -15.94 12.37
N ALA A 227 14.56 -14.76 12.21
CA ALA A 227 13.48 -14.28 13.06
C ALA A 227 12.24 -15.19 12.95
N ARG A 228 11.87 -15.67 11.73
CA ARG A 228 10.79 -16.64 11.56
C ARG A 228 10.97 -17.91 12.38
N ASN A 229 12.20 -18.45 12.39
CA ASN A 229 12.51 -19.67 13.11
C ASN A 229 12.31 -19.53 14.63
N GLN A 230 12.39 -18.30 15.15
CA GLN A 230 12.14 -18.00 16.57
C GLN A 230 10.63 -17.89 16.90
N LEU A 231 9.75 -17.77 15.90
CA LEU A 231 8.29 -17.71 16.11
C LEU A 231 7.67 -19.07 16.48
N GLY A 232 8.41 -20.17 16.37
CA GLY A 232 7.90 -21.52 16.67
C GLY A 232 6.83 -22.03 15.71
N LEU A 233 6.72 -21.44 14.54
CA LEU A 233 5.73 -21.82 13.50
C LEU A 233 6.20 -23.07 12.74
N ARG A 234 5.27 -24.00 12.54
CA ARG A 234 5.48 -25.29 11.86
C ARG A 234 4.51 -25.51 10.72
#